data_ee453ddecd23d8e9dffb2c5a2e871ad6
#
_entry.id   ee453ddecd23d8e9dffb2c5a2e871ad6
#
_cell.length_a   1.000
_cell.length_b   1.000
_cell.length_c   1.000
_cell.angle_alpha   90.00
_cell.angle_beta   90.00
_cell.angle_gamma   90.00
#
_symmetry.space_group_name_H-M   'P 1'
#
loop_
_entity.id
_entity.type
_entity.pdbx_description
1 polymer ?
#
loop_
_entity_poly.entity_id
_entity_poly.type
_entity_poly.pdbx_seq_one_letter_code
_entity_poly.pdbx_strand_id
1 'polypeptide(L)'
;MFAPILETLDSWDYPYIFLTSDSADPALTHHKQSKFIGTGNRAYAYLNGLSADVVVMTTPGLDVLQIKRARGVGHYCHIVHSLASPNYRVFGLDYYDSVLVNSVMQEEFIRQVERAHGVKRKEIFITGSTYCDALCARKERIVAQEGREIFASREGRKAVLLSPSWGKEGLLSKFGMRLIEAVLSTGHLLIIRPHPQSLISESLLIEDLRARTEGMEAVRWDIGTPNVHAMSQSDVMISDFSGIIFDYLCLYEKPVLTIDFDFDHAGYDSADIGELWEFGIFGEIGKRVREEDFGRLGEIIAKLTDGGGNQEAISRVRELLWTHARDSGVQSARAILGLRERVLGERLGRLKGYSDEILKIREVLA
;
A
#
# COMPACT_ATOMS: atom_id res chain seq x y z
N MET A 1 6.05 -5.69 4.78
CA MET A 1 6.56 -5.10 3.53
C MET A 1 8.01 -5.46 3.27
N PHE A 2 8.96 -5.12 4.11
CA PHE A 2 10.38 -5.45 3.89
C PHE A 2 10.71 -6.94 4.05
N ALA A 3 9.87 -7.75 4.72
CA ALA A 3 10.17 -9.15 5.00
C ALA A 3 10.64 -9.96 3.77
N PRO A 4 9.98 -9.92 2.58
CA PRO A 4 10.47 -10.69 1.43
C PRO A 4 11.85 -10.23 0.94
N ILE A 5 12.19 -8.95 1.09
CA ILE A 5 13.53 -8.43 0.74
C ILE A 5 14.57 -8.92 1.74
N LEU A 6 14.25 -8.82 3.05
CA LEU A 6 15.16 -9.25 4.11
C LEU A 6 15.42 -10.75 4.06
N GLU A 7 14.38 -11.55 3.85
CA GLU A 7 14.49 -13.01 3.66
C GLU A 7 15.39 -13.35 2.46
N THR A 8 15.25 -12.61 1.37
CA THR A 8 16.12 -12.77 0.19
C THR A 8 17.58 -12.43 0.49
N LEU A 9 17.83 -11.28 1.13
CA LEU A 9 19.18 -10.85 1.48
C LEU A 9 19.85 -11.80 2.49
N ASP A 10 19.06 -12.29 3.47
CA ASP A 10 19.52 -13.32 4.42
C ASP A 10 19.89 -14.63 3.69
N SER A 11 19.08 -15.05 2.70
CA SER A 11 19.35 -16.25 1.90
C SER A 11 20.61 -16.14 1.05
N TRP A 12 21.00 -14.91 0.70
CA TRP A 12 22.24 -14.62 -0.03
C TRP A 12 23.45 -14.31 0.89
N ASP A 13 23.25 -14.40 2.21
CA ASP A 13 24.24 -13.99 3.23
C ASP A 13 24.78 -12.56 2.97
N TYR A 14 23.89 -11.67 2.51
CA TYR A 14 24.25 -10.32 2.13
C TYR A 14 24.05 -9.33 3.30
N PRO A 15 25.05 -8.51 3.66
CA PRO A 15 24.97 -7.62 4.80
C PRO A 15 24.04 -6.40 4.52
N TYR A 16 23.14 -6.14 5.47
CA TYR A 16 22.25 -4.98 5.49
C TYR A 16 22.03 -4.53 6.93
N ILE A 17 21.35 -3.42 7.13
CA ILE A 17 20.81 -3.01 8.44
C ILE A 17 19.35 -2.60 8.24
N PHE A 18 18.44 -3.29 8.92
CA PHE A 18 17.03 -2.91 8.99
C PHE A 18 16.79 -2.03 10.20
N LEU A 19 16.20 -0.85 9.96
CA LEU A 19 15.90 0.15 10.99
C LEU A 19 14.39 0.29 11.15
N THR A 20 13.90 0.21 12.39
CA THR A 20 12.47 0.38 12.68
C THR A 20 12.25 1.34 13.85
N SER A 21 11.16 2.10 13.79
CA SER A 21 10.66 2.92 14.90
C SER A 21 9.55 2.23 15.70
N ASP A 22 9.20 0.99 15.34
CA ASP A 22 8.27 0.14 16.07
C ASP A 22 9.05 -0.86 16.92
N SER A 23 8.92 -0.75 18.25
CA SER A 23 9.57 -1.67 19.21
C SER A 23 8.98 -3.10 19.18
N ALA A 24 7.79 -3.27 18.61
CA ALA A 24 7.12 -4.56 18.44
C ALA A 24 7.31 -5.16 17.03
N ASP A 25 8.12 -4.54 16.17
CA ASP A 25 8.35 -5.03 14.82
C ASP A 25 8.94 -6.44 14.84
N PRO A 26 8.27 -7.43 14.21
CA PRO A 26 8.76 -8.80 14.15
C PRO A 26 10.17 -8.94 13.56
N ALA A 27 10.60 -8.04 12.71
CA ALA A 27 11.94 -8.04 12.14
C ALA A 27 13.05 -7.98 13.21
N LEU A 28 12.78 -7.35 14.36
CA LEU A 28 13.75 -7.28 15.48
C LEU A 28 14.10 -8.65 16.08
N THR A 29 13.21 -9.62 15.93
CA THR A 29 13.43 -11.00 16.43
C THR A 29 13.82 -11.97 15.32
N HIS A 30 13.39 -11.74 14.09
CA HIS A 30 13.60 -12.68 12.99
C HIS A 30 14.87 -12.38 12.17
N HIS A 31 15.34 -11.14 12.16
CA HIS A 31 16.49 -10.71 11.36
C HIS A 31 17.59 -10.13 12.26
N LYS A 32 18.72 -10.80 12.33
CA LYS A 32 19.86 -10.42 13.22
C LYS A 32 20.39 -9.00 13.00
N GLN A 33 20.23 -8.48 11.79
CA GLN A 33 20.72 -7.14 11.39
C GLN A 33 19.66 -6.05 11.53
N SER A 34 18.67 -6.26 12.41
CA SER A 34 17.59 -5.32 12.70
C SER A 34 17.86 -4.52 13.98
N LYS A 35 17.45 -3.24 13.96
CA LYS A 35 17.66 -2.31 15.07
C LYS A 35 16.47 -1.39 15.29
N PHE A 36 16.00 -1.31 16.55
CA PHE A 36 15.08 -0.27 16.98
C PHE A 36 15.84 1.05 17.19
N ILE A 37 15.37 2.13 16.54
CA ILE A 37 16.03 3.44 16.57
C ILE A 37 15.31 4.48 17.44
N GLY A 38 14.27 4.08 18.17
CA GLY A 38 13.40 4.97 18.94
C GLY A 38 12.19 5.44 18.13
N THR A 39 11.41 6.32 18.75
CA THR A 39 10.17 6.88 18.15
C THR A 39 10.28 8.40 18.02
N GLY A 40 9.44 9.00 17.17
CA GLY A 40 9.32 10.44 17.00
C GLY A 40 10.65 11.12 16.70
N ASN A 41 10.95 12.21 17.39
CA ASN A 41 12.14 13.03 17.15
C ASN A 41 13.46 12.25 17.28
N ARG A 42 13.51 11.22 18.13
CA ARG A 42 14.71 10.38 18.27
C ARG A 42 14.98 9.60 17.01
N ALA A 43 13.94 8.99 16.44
CA ALA A 43 14.04 8.26 15.17
C ALA A 43 14.46 9.22 14.03
N TYR A 44 13.86 10.40 13.93
CA TYR A 44 14.21 11.39 12.92
C TYR A 44 15.67 11.86 13.05
N ALA A 45 16.13 12.14 14.26
CA ALA A 45 17.53 12.54 14.50
C ALA A 45 18.50 11.44 14.07
N TYR A 46 18.17 10.16 14.34
CA TYR A 46 18.97 9.04 13.90
C TYR A 46 19.03 8.94 12.37
N LEU A 47 17.88 9.00 11.70
CA LEU A 47 17.77 8.92 10.23
C LEU A 47 18.48 10.07 9.52
N ASN A 48 18.38 11.29 10.06
CA ASN A 48 19.02 12.50 9.49
C ASN A 48 20.56 12.50 9.65
N GLY A 49 21.11 11.62 10.49
CA GLY A 49 22.55 11.43 10.70
C GLY A 49 23.13 10.18 10.05
N LEU A 50 22.38 9.47 9.21
CA LEU A 50 22.82 8.22 8.60
C LEU A 50 24.05 8.38 7.69
N SER A 51 24.84 7.30 7.63
CA SER A 51 25.84 7.07 6.59
C SER A 51 25.62 5.70 5.98
N ALA A 52 25.31 5.66 4.69
CA ALA A 52 25.02 4.45 3.94
C ALA A 52 25.24 4.67 2.44
N ASP A 53 25.46 3.60 1.69
CA ASP A 53 25.49 3.70 0.23
C ASP A 53 24.10 3.94 -0.33
N VAL A 54 23.13 3.12 0.10
CA VAL A 54 21.72 3.20 -0.30
C VAL A 54 20.84 3.13 0.95
N VAL A 55 19.86 4.00 1.04
CA VAL A 55 18.78 3.93 2.04
C VAL A 55 17.48 3.65 1.30
N VAL A 56 16.77 2.58 1.69
CA VAL A 56 15.45 2.24 1.16
C VAL A 56 14.40 2.48 2.23
N MET A 57 13.35 3.23 1.91
CA MET A 57 12.31 3.57 2.88
C MET A 57 10.92 3.64 2.25
N THR A 58 9.91 3.45 3.11
CA THR A 58 8.49 3.53 2.73
C THR A 58 7.84 4.85 3.12
N THR A 59 8.56 5.69 3.88
CA THR A 59 8.03 6.98 4.37
C THR A 59 8.12 8.01 3.26
N PRO A 60 7.03 8.65 2.84
CA PRO A 60 7.06 9.73 1.87
C PRO A 60 7.57 11.03 2.49
N GLY A 61 7.80 12.05 1.67
CA GLY A 61 8.11 13.41 2.11
C GLY A 61 9.56 13.62 2.57
N LEU A 62 10.52 12.87 1.98
CA LEU A 62 11.95 13.13 2.15
C LEU A 62 12.26 14.59 1.78
N ASP A 63 13.04 15.28 2.61
CA ASP A 63 13.37 16.70 2.55
C ASP A 63 12.20 17.69 2.69
N VAL A 64 10.98 17.23 2.63
CA VAL A 64 9.77 18.04 2.84
C VAL A 64 9.36 18.03 4.31
N LEU A 65 9.22 16.84 4.89
CA LEU A 65 8.78 16.65 6.27
C LEU A 65 9.99 16.56 7.25
N GLN A 66 9.88 15.73 8.27
CA GLN A 66 10.87 15.60 9.33
C GLN A 66 12.16 14.88 8.91
N ILE A 67 12.06 13.98 7.92
CA ILE A 67 13.22 13.24 7.42
C ILE A 67 13.93 14.06 6.36
N LYS A 68 15.20 14.37 6.61
CA LYS A 68 16.07 15.11 5.69
C LYS A 68 17.15 14.20 5.12
N ARG A 69 17.65 14.54 3.93
CA ARG A 69 18.77 13.82 3.33
C ARG A 69 20.00 13.95 4.19
N ALA A 70 20.49 12.83 4.71
CA ALA A 70 21.75 12.80 5.44
C ALA A 70 22.94 12.93 4.46
N ARG A 71 23.93 13.74 4.78
CA ARG A 71 25.12 13.97 3.94
C ARG A 71 25.94 12.71 3.70
N GLY A 72 25.86 11.73 4.62
CA GLY A 72 26.55 10.45 4.54
C GLY A 72 25.86 9.40 3.65
N VAL A 73 24.66 9.68 3.13
CA VAL A 73 23.90 8.76 2.30
C VAL A 73 24.12 9.05 0.83
N GLY A 74 24.49 8.02 0.07
CA GLY A 74 24.77 8.14 -1.35
C GLY A 74 23.52 8.18 -2.23
N HIS A 75 22.46 7.45 -1.85
CA HIS A 75 21.25 7.29 -2.66
C HIS A 75 20.03 6.98 -1.78
N TYR A 76 18.91 7.65 -2.06
CA TYR A 76 17.63 7.39 -1.41
C TYR A 76 16.64 6.75 -2.38
N CYS A 77 16.19 5.55 -2.04
CA CYS A 77 15.21 4.79 -2.80
C CYS A 77 13.90 4.71 -2.00
N HIS A 78 12.77 5.01 -2.63
CA HIS A 78 11.45 4.75 -2.05
C HIS A 78 10.92 3.41 -2.52
N ILE A 79 10.24 2.67 -1.64
CA ILE A 79 9.47 1.48 -2.01
C ILE A 79 7.98 1.75 -1.79
N VAL A 80 7.18 1.61 -2.85
CA VAL A 80 5.74 1.82 -2.78
C VAL A 80 5.08 0.64 -2.07
N HIS A 81 4.22 0.93 -1.11
CA HIS A 81 3.59 -0.08 -0.25
C HIS A 81 2.16 -0.45 -0.64
N SER A 82 1.50 0.34 -1.45
CA SER A 82 0.15 0.10 -1.94
C SER A 82 0.18 -0.36 -3.38
N LEU A 83 -0.81 -1.14 -3.82
CA LEU A 83 -1.02 -1.45 -5.24
C LEU A 83 -1.65 -0.28 -6.00
N ALA A 84 -2.34 0.63 -5.30
CA ALA A 84 -2.83 1.89 -5.86
C ALA A 84 -1.69 2.86 -6.18
N SER A 85 -2.00 3.95 -6.86
CA SER A 85 -1.06 5.05 -7.11
C SER A 85 -0.41 5.52 -5.82
N PRO A 86 0.89 5.83 -5.83
CA PRO A 86 1.56 6.46 -4.71
C PRO A 86 1.16 7.94 -4.58
N ASN A 87 -0.14 8.16 -4.41
CA ASN A 87 -0.77 9.46 -4.31
C ASN A 87 -0.61 10.00 -2.89
N TYR A 88 0.50 10.63 -2.64
CA TYR A 88 0.84 11.17 -1.33
C TYR A 88 0.40 12.63 -1.20
N ARG A 89 0.57 13.18 -0.01
CA ARG A 89 0.48 14.61 0.25
C ARG A 89 1.88 15.21 0.27
N VAL A 90 1.96 16.52 0.05
CA VAL A 90 3.18 17.33 0.24
C VAL A 90 4.41 16.78 -0.49
N PHE A 91 4.28 16.56 -1.80
CA PHE A 91 5.41 16.18 -2.65
C PHE A 91 6.11 14.90 -2.19
N GLY A 92 5.31 13.85 -1.99
CA GLY A 92 5.72 12.64 -1.30
C GLY A 92 6.97 11.94 -1.85
N LEU A 93 7.14 11.91 -3.19
CA LEU A 93 8.27 11.24 -3.84
C LEU A 93 9.30 12.19 -4.46
N ASP A 94 9.05 13.50 -4.48
CA ASP A 94 9.79 14.45 -5.32
C ASP A 94 11.31 14.45 -5.10
N TYR A 95 11.73 14.22 -3.89
CA TYR A 95 13.16 14.29 -3.50
C TYR A 95 13.84 12.92 -3.37
N TYR A 96 13.18 11.84 -3.79
CA TYR A 96 13.84 10.52 -3.91
C TYR A 96 14.65 10.43 -5.19
N ASP A 97 15.74 9.64 -5.17
CA ASP A 97 16.59 9.41 -6.34
C ASP A 97 16.00 8.30 -7.22
N SER A 98 15.41 7.27 -6.59
CA SER A 98 14.76 6.15 -7.27
C SER A 98 13.53 5.66 -6.52
N VAL A 99 12.69 4.87 -7.22
CA VAL A 99 11.47 4.28 -6.66
C VAL A 99 11.35 2.83 -7.14
N LEU A 100 11.07 1.92 -6.19
CA LEU A 100 10.62 0.56 -6.50
C LEU A 100 9.09 0.57 -6.53
N VAL A 101 8.52 0.17 -7.66
CA VAL A 101 7.08 0.19 -7.92
C VAL A 101 6.56 -1.22 -8.20
N ASN A 102 5.24 -1.40 -8.02
CA ASN A 102 4.59 -2.68 -8.19
C ASN A 102 4.30 -2.98 -9.67
N SER A 103 4.05 -1.95 -10.47
CA SER A 103 3.58 -2.08 -11.85
C SER A 103 3.91 -0.86 -12.71
N VAL A 104 3.71 -1.02 -14.01
CA VAL A 104 3.83 0.08 -14.99
C VAL A 104 2.84 1.21 -14.72
N MET A 105 1.67 0.92 -14.14
CA MET A 105 0.67 1.94 -13.81
C MET A 105 1.19 2.94 -12.77
N GLN A 106 1.93 2.45 -11.78
CA GLN A 106 2.57 3.33 -10.79
C GLN A 106 3.75 4.11 -11.40
N GLU A 107 4.51 3.51 -12.30
CA GLU A 107 5.53 4.26 -13.03
C GLU A 107 4.90 5.42 -13.80
N GLU A 108 3.86 5.17 -14.56
CA GLU A 108 3.18 6.20 -15.36
C GLU A 108 2.64 7.34 -14.48
N PHE A 109 2.00 7.01 -13.35
CA PHE A 109 1.58 8.00 -12.35
C PHE A 109 2.76 8.86 -11.90
N ILE A 110 3.88 8.26 -11.48
CA ILE A 110 5.05 9.01 -11.03
C ILE A 110 5.59 9.91 -12.14
N ARG A 111 5.60 9.44 -13.41
CA ARG A 111 6.03 10.26 -14.55
C ARG A 111 5.11 11.47 -14.78
N GLN A 112 3.82 11.34 -14.53
CA GLN A 112 2.87 12.45 -14.60
C GLN A 112 3.14 13.48 -13.50
N VAL A 113 3.31 13.03 -12.25
CA VAL A 113 3.64 13.89 -11.11
C VAL A 113 4.98 14.61 -11.33
N GLU A 114 6.02 13.92 -11.80
CA GLU A 114 7.32 14.53 -12.12
C GLU A 114 7.20 15.69 -13.13
N ARG A 115 6.35 15.52 -14.14
CA ARG A 115 6.09 16.59 -15.14
C ARG A 115 5.32 17.75 -14.54
N ALA A 116 4.29 17.46 -13.73
CA ALA A 116 3.46 18.48 -13.10
C ALA A 116 4.25 19.33 -12.10
N HIS A 117 5.08 18.68 -11.28
CA HIS A 117 5.90 19.36 -10.26
C HIS A 117 7.21 19.94 -10.82
N GLY A 118 7.60 19.63 -12.05
CA GLY A 118 8.86 20.09 -12.63
C GLY A 118 10.11 19.57 -11.92
N VAL A 119 10.03 18.39 -11.31
CA VAL A 119 11.13 17.80 -10.53
C VAL A 119 11.98 16.86 -11.36
N LYS A 120 13.18 16.56 -10.84
CA LYS A 120 14.11 15.63 -11.50
C LYS A 120 13.47 14.25 -11.71
N ARG A 121 13.64 13.70 -12.90
CA ARG A 121 13.22 12.34 -13.24
C ARG A 121 13.96 11.33 -12.37
N LYS A 122 13.19 10.47 -11.68
CA LYS A 122 13.69 9.39 -10.84
C LYS A 122 14.01 8.15 -11.67
N GLU A 123 14.89 7.32 -11.17
CA GLU A 123 14.95 5.94 -11.64
C GLU A 123 13.78 5.16 -11.09
N ILE A 124 13.12 4.37 -11.94
CA ILE A 124 12.01 3.54 -11.54
C ILE A 124 12.34 2.09 -11.88
N PHE A 125 12.11 1.21 -10.91
CA PHE A 125 12.25 -0.23 -11.07
C PHE A 125 10.90 -0.89 -10.78
N ILE A 126 10.36 -1.62 -11.76
CA ILE A 126 9.15 -2.43 -11.57
C ILE A 126 9.59 -3.74 -10.93
N THR A 127 9.42 -3.85 -9.62
CA THR A 127 9.87 -5.00 -8.82
C THR A 127 8.73 -5.86 -8.28
N GLY A 128 7.50 -5.43 -8.50
CA GLY A 128 6.31 -6.07 -7.93
C GLY A 128 6.06 -5.66 -6.48
N SER A 129 5.02 -6.23 -5.88
CA SER A 129 4.55 -5.85 -4.54
C SER A 129 5.05 -6.81 -3.46
N THR A 130 6.11 -6.41 -2.76
CA THR A 130 6.59 -7.15 -1.59
C THR A 130 5.56 -7.20 -0.46
N TYR A 131 4.63 -6.23 -0.42
CA TYR A 131 3.50 -6.22 0.51
C TYR A 131 2.51 -7.34 0.19
N CYS A 132 2.08 -7.46 -1.07
CA CYS A 132 1.19 -8.54 -1.51
C CYS A 132 1.84 -9.91 -1.36
N ASP A 133 3.13 -10.05 -1.67
CA ASP A 133 3.87 -11.30 -1.45
C ASP A 133 3.83 -11.71 0.03
N ALA A 134 4.08 -10.75 0.94
CA ALA A 134 4.02 -11.00 2.39
C ALA A 134 2.60 -11.36 2.86
N LEU A 135 1.57 -10.67 2.34
CA LEU A 135 0.17 -11.00 2.66
C LEU A 135 -0.23 -12.38 2.11
N CYS A 136 0.20 -12.71 0.89
CA CYS A 136 -0.07 -14.01 0.29
C CYS A 136 0.56 -15.14 1.11
N ALA A 137 1.82 -15.00 1.53
CA ALA A 137 2.48 -15.98 2.38
C ALA A 137 1.82 -16.12 3.77
N ARG A 138 1.21 -15.06 4.29
CA ARG A 138 0.50 -15.05 5.58
C ARG A 138 -0.95 -15.51 5.47
N LYS A 139 -1.59 -15.33 4.31
CA LYS A 139 -3.01 -15.60 4.08
C LYS A 139 -3.43 -16.98 4.58
N GLU A 140 -2.73 -18.02 4.14
CA GLU A 140 -3.06 -19.40 4.49
C GLU A 140 -2.92 -19.66 6.00
N ARG A 141 -1.85 -19.14 6.62
CA ARG A 141 -1.63 -19.26 8.07
C ARG A 141 -2.70 -18.53 8.87
N ILE A 142 -3.03 -17.29 8.48
CA ILE A 142 -4.01 -16.47 9.18
C ILE A 142 -5.40 -17.10 9.07
N VAL A 143 -5.80 -17.50 7.87
CA VAL A 143 -7.11 -18.14 7.65
C VAL A 143 -7.22 -19.46 8.42
N ALA A 144 -6.15 -20.25 8.46
CA ALA A 144 -6.13 -21.51 9.22
C ALA A 144 -6.13 -21.29 10.75
N GLN A 145 -5.44 -20.25 11.26
CA GLN A 145 -5.36 -19.95 12.68
C GLN A 145 -6.65 -19.30 13.21
N GLU A 146 -7.19 -18.37 12.47
CA GLU A 146 -8.42 -17.66 12.85
C GLU A 146 -9.66 -18.57 12.78
N GLY A 147 -9.62 -19.67 12.03
CA GLY A 147 -10.56 -20.83 11.97
C GLY A 147 -12.04 -20.60 12.27
N ARG A 148 -12.39 -19.41 12.76
CA ARG A 148 -13.74 -19.01 13.14
C ARG A 148 -14.41 -18.36 11.94
N GLU A 149 -15.53 -18.91 11.55
CA GLU A 149 -16.43 -18.19 10.66
C GLU A 149 -16.94 -16.93 11.35
N ILE A 150 -16.90 -15.80 10.63
CA ILE A 150 -17.43 -14.51 11.10
C ILE A 150 -18.94 -14.61 11.39
N PHE A 151 -19.63 -15.42 10.58
CA PHE A 151 -21.03 -15.76 10.79
C PHE A 151 -21.18 -17.25 11.06
N ALA A 152 -21.88 -17.62 12.11
CA ALA A 152 -22.13 -19.02 12.48
C ALA A 152 -22.91 -19.81 11.41
N SER A 153 -23.79 -19.14 10.66
CA SER A 153 -24.50 -19.68 9.50
C SER A 153 -24.75 -18.57 8.48
N ARG A 154 -24.61 -18.87 7.21
CA ARG A 154 -24.94 -17.96 6.12
C ARG A 154 -26.34 -18.18 5.54
N GLU A 155 -26.93 -19.38 5.70
CA GLU A 155 -28.24 -19.75 5.20
C GLU A 155 -28.44 -19.42 3.70
N GLY A 156 -27.39 -19.61 2.90
CA GLY A 156 -27.39 -19.27 1.47
C GLY A 156 -27.21 -17.78 1.16
N ARG A 157 -27.11 -16.92 2.18
CA ARG A 157 -26.86 -15.48 2.00
C ARG A 157 -25.41 -15.21 1.60
N LYS A 158 -25.20 -14.19 0.78
CA LYS A 158 -23.86 -13.66 0.50
C LYS A 158 -23.35 -12.83 1.68
N ALA A 159 -22.03 -12.79 1.86
CA ALA A 159 -21.39 -11.92 2.82
C ALA A 159 -20.73 -10.73 2.09
N VAL A 160 -21.18 -9.53 2.42
CA VAL A 160 -20.69 -8.26 1.88
C VAL A 160 -19.65 -7.71 2.85
N LEU A 161 -18.45 -7.38 2.37
CA LEU A 161 -17.42 -6.70 3.15
C LEU A 161 -17.45 -5.20 2.84
N LEU A 162 -17.84 -4.38 3.80
CA LEU A 162 -17.75 -2.92 3.73
C LEU A 162 -16.39 -2.50 4.31
N SER A 163 -15.46 -2.11 3.44
CA SER A 163 -14.09 -1.72 3.82
C SER A 163 -13.71 -0.37 3.17
N PRO A 164 -14.14 0.75 3.75
CA PRO A 164 -13.94 2.08 3.20
C PRO A 164 -12.61 2.71 3.60
N SER A 165 -12.28 3.83 2.94
CA SER A 165 -11.28 4.79 3.39
C SER A 165 -11.70 5.48 4.69
N TRP A 166 -10.77 6.20 5.30
CA TRP A 166 -10.97 7.00 6.51
C TRP A 166 -11.15 8.49 6.19
N GLY A 167 -11.55 9.25 7.21
CA GLY A 167 -11.73 10.70 7.12
C GLY A 167 -13.14 11.09 6.64
N LYS A 168 -13.35 12.39 6.55
CA LYS A 168 -14.64 12.98 6.17
C LYS A 168 -15.16 12.52 4.79
N GLU A 169 -14.25 12.11 3.92
CA GLU A 169 -14.54 11.63 2.55
C GLU A 169 -14.74 10.10 2.48
N GLY A 170 -14.52 9.36 3.55
CA GLY A 170 -14.78 7.91 3.58
C GLY A 170 -16.28 7.58 3.63
N LEU A 171 -16.67 6.41 3.12
CA LEU A 171 -18.09 6.01 3.00
C LEU A 171 -18.85 6.02 4.33
N LEU A 172 -18.21 5.64 5.43
CA LEU A 172 -18.88 5.65 6.74
C LEU A 172 -19.20 7.08 7.19
N SER A 173 -18.34 8.05 6.89
CA SER A 173 -18.59 9.46 7.19
C SER A 173 -19.66 10.07 6.28
N LYS A 174 -19.65 9.70 4.98
CA LYS A 174 -20.59 10.23 3.99
C LYS A 174 -22.00 9.63 4.12
N PHE A 175 -22.10 8.33 4.25
CA PHE A 175 -23.37 7.61 4.14
C PHE A 175 -23.81 6.94 5.45
N GLY A 176 -22.87 6.54 6.31
CA GLY A 176 -23.16 5.98 7.63
C GLY A 176 -24.22 4.89 7.61
N MET A 177 -25.26 5.07 8.44
CA MET A 177 -26.38 4.11 8.51
C MET A 177 -27.14 3.95 7.20
N ARG A 178 -27.23 4.97 6.36
CA ARG A 178 -27.95 4.86 5.07
C ARG A 178 -27.37 3.75 4.18
N LEU A 179 -26.03 3.65 4.13
CA LEU A 179 -25.37 2.58 3.38
C LEU A 179 -25.52 1.23 4.07
N ILE A 180 -25.38 1.18 5.39
CA ILE A 180 -25.55 -0.05 6.19
C ILE A 180 -26.97 -0.60 5.99
N GLU A 181 -27.99 0.23 6.14
CA GLU A 181 -29.41 -0.15 5.94
C GLU A 181 -29.70 -0.57 4.50
N ALA A 182 -29.08 0.10 3.51
CA ALA A 182 -29.20 -0.29 2.11
C ALA A 182 -28.63 -1.68 1.83
N VAL A 183 -27.49 -2.04 2.42
CA VAL A 183 -26.93 -3.39 2.30
C VAL A 183 -27.83 -4.41 3.05
N LEU A 184 -28.27 -4.10 4.25
CA LEU A 184 -29.13 -4.99 5.03
C LEU A 184 -30.49 -5.25 4.38
N SER A 185 -31.05 -4.25 3.67
CA SER A 185 -32.32 -4.40 2.93
C SER A 185 -32.23 -5.45 1.80
N THR A 186 -31.03 -5.80 1.37
CA THR A 186 -30.79 -6.87 0.38
C THR A 186 -30.97 -8.28 0.95
N GLY A 187 -31.05 -8.44 2.27
CA GLY A 187 -31.06 -9.72 2.98
C GLY A 187 -29.67 -10.37 3.12
N HIS A 188 -28.60 -9.75 2.63
CA HIS A 188 -27.25 -10.25 2.76
C HIS A 188 -26.62 -9.99 4.14
N LEU A 189 -25.53 -10.71 4.44
CA LEU A 189 -24.72 -10.51 5.64
C LEU A 189 -23.71 -9.38 5.41
N LEU A 190 -23.46 -8.59 6.43
CA LEU A 190 -22.57 -7.43 6.34
C LEU A 190 -21.42 -7.53 7.34
N ILE A 191 -20.20 -7.55 6.82
CA ILE A 191 -18.96 -7.39 7.60
C ILE A 191 -18.52 -5.93 7.44
N ILE A 192 -18.44 -5.18 8.53
CA ILE A 192 -17.97 -3.79 8.52
C ILE A 192 -16.55 -3.77 9.06
N ARG A 193 -15.61 -3.37 8.21
CA ARG A 193 -14.21 -3.23 8.56
C ARG A 193 -13.75 -1.79 8.31
N PRO A 194 -13.85 -0.90 9.31
CA PRO A 194 -13.36 0.46 9.17
C PRO A 194 -11.83 0.47 8.99
N HIS A 195 -11.33 1.50 8.33
CA HIS A 195 -9.90 1.73 8.28
C HIS A 195 -9.34 1.94 9.70
N PRO A 196 -8.15 1.41 10.07
CA PRO A 196 -7.61 1.58 11.43
C PRO A 196 -7.56 3.04 11.91
N GLN A 197 -7.29 3.98 10.99
CA GLN A 197 -7.29 5.41 11.33
C GLN A 197 -8.68 5.93 11.72
N SER A 198 -9.76 5.38 11.19
CA SER A 198 -11.13 5.77 11.56
C SER A 198 -11.44 5.50 13.03
N LEU A 199 -10.82 4.47 13.62
CA LEU A 199 -10.96 4.18 15.06
C LEU A 199 -10.35 5.27 15.94
N ILE A 200 -9.52 6.14 15.38
CA ILE A 200 -8.84 7.24 16.07
C ILE A 200 -9.51 8.57 15.70
N SER A 201 -9.55 8.89 14.40
CA SER A 201 -10.01 10.21 13.91
C SER A 201 -11.53 10.35 13.84
N GLU A 202 -12.26 9.24 13.65
CA GLU A 202 -13.74 9.21 13.59
C GLU A 202 -14.35 8.32 14.70
N SER A 203 -13.70 8.21 15.86
CA SER A 203 -14.08 7.29 16.94
C SER A 203 -15.54 7.42 17.36
N LEU A 204 -16.03 8.63 17.54
CA LEU A 204 -17.43 8.89 17.94
C LEU A 204 -18.45 8.42 16.87
N LEU A 205 -18.13 8.59 15.58
CA LEU A 205 -18.96 8.08 14.50
C LEU A 205 -18.99 6.55 14.50
N ILE A 206 -17.82 5.92 14.64
CA ILE A 206 -17.74 4.46 14.69
C ILE A 206 -18.49 3.89 15.89
N GLU A 207 -18.38 4.53 17.06
CA GLU A 207 -19.11 4.14 18.26
C GLU A 207 -20.64 4.25 18.07
N ASP A 208 -21.14 5.34 17.49
CA ASP A 208 -22.57 5.53 17.16
C ASP A 208 -23.06 4.45 16.19
N LEU A 209 -22.35 4.22 15.09
CA LEU A 209 -22.73 3.20 14.11
C LEU A 209 -22.75 1.79 14.72
N ARG A 210 -21.79 1.48 15.59
CA ARG A 210 -21.75 0.20 16.31
C ARG A 210 -22.94 0.05 17.26
N ALA A 211 -23.26 1.07 18.05
CA ALA A 211 -24.40 1.05 18.96
C ALA A 211 -25.72 0.86 18.21
N ARG A 212 -25.89 1.53 17.08
CA ARG A 212 -27.10 1.40 16.23
C ARG A 212 -27.24 0.07 15.54
N THR A 213 -26.16 -0.67 15.36
CA THR A 213 -26.16 -2.01 14.75
C THR A 213 -26.00 -3.13 15.78
N GLU A 214 -25.96 -2.80 17.07
CA GLU A 214 -25.87 -3.77 18.14
C GLU A 214 -27.07 -4.74 18.12
N GLY A 215 -26.80 -6.03 18.31
CA GLY A 215 -27.83 -7.06 18.27
C GLY A 215 -28.32 -7.46 16.86
N MET A 216 -27.90 -6.79 15.80
CA MET A 216 -28.25 -7.20 14.43
C MET A 216 -27.48 -8.45 14.02
N GLU A 217 -28.16 -9.59 13.88
CA GLU A 217 -27.54 -10.87 13.55
C GLU A 217 -26.82 -10.87 12.18
N ALA A 218 -27.29 -10.04 11.25
CA ALA A 218 -26.71 -9.90 9.93
C ALA A 218 -25.46 -8.99 9.87
N VAL A 219 -25.07 -8.33 10.98
CA VAL A 219 -23.93 -7.41 11.03
C VAL A 219 -22.82 -7.93 11.90
N ARG A 220 -21.59 -7.83 11.42
CA ARG A 220 -20.37 -8.06 12.23
C ARG A 220 -19.38 -6.93 11.99
N TRP A 221 -18.85 -6.39 13.07
CA TRP A 221 -17.73 -5.46 13.03
C TRP A 221 -16.42 -6.22 13.19
N ASP A 222 -15.57 -6.15 12.17
CA ASP A 222 -14.23 -6.75 12.18
C ASP A 222 -13.16 -5.67 12.42
N ILE A 223 -12.74 -5.51 13.67
CA ILE A 223 -11.78 -4.48 14.09
C ILE A 223 -10.45 -5.08 14.53
N GLY A 224 -10.47 -6.31 15.02
CA GLY A 224 -9.32 -6.92 15.71
C GLY A 224 -8.57 -7.97 14.91
N THR A 225 -9.09 -8.44 13.77
CA THR A 225 -8.45 -9.48 12.97
C THR A 225 -7.58 -8.90 11.85
N PRO A 226 -6.63 -9.66 11.30
CA PRO A 226 -5.97 -9.28 10.06
C PRO A 226 -6.97 -9.15 8.90
N ASN A 227 -6.77 -8.17 8.00
CA ASN A 227 -7.68 -7.89 6.88
C ASN A 227 -7.96 -9.11 5.99
N VAL A 228 -6.99 -9.97 5.78
CA VAL A 228 -7.13 -11.21 4.98
C VAL A 228 -8.22 -12.15 5.53
N HIS A 229 -8.53 -12.11 6.82
CA HIS A 229 -9.59 -12.93 7.41
C HIS A 229 -10.99 -12.48 6.92
N ALA A 230 -11.34 -11.20 7.09
CA ALA A 230 -12.62 -10.66 6.60
C ALA A 230 -12.75 -10.81 5.07
N MET A 231 -11.66 -10.59 4.32
CA MET A 231 -11.62 -10.78 2.88
C MET A 231 -11.90 -12.23 2.47
N SER A 232 -11.36 -13.22 3.20
CA SER A 232 -11.61 -14.64 2.93
C SER A 232 -13.08 -15.00 3.09
N GLN A 233 -13.75 -14.40 4.07
CA GLN A 233 -15.10 -14.67 4.50
C GLN A 233 -16.18 -13.91 3.72
N SER A 234 -15.82 -12.99 2.85
CA SER A 234 -16.76 -12.21 2.03
C SER A 234 -16.87 -12.74 0.61
N ASP A 235 -17.96 -12.45 -0.07
CA ASP A 235 -18.22 -12.80 -1.48
C ASP A 235 -18.05 -11.60 -2.41
N VAL A 236 -18.24 -10.39 -1.90
CA VAL A 236 -18.07 -9.10 -2.59
C VAL A 236 -17.59 -8.06 -1.60
N MET A 237 -16.77 -7.10 -2.06
CA MET A 237 -16.38 -5.94 -1.27
C MET A 237 -17.14 -4.70 -1.73
N ILE A 238 -17.61 -3.88 -0.79
CA ILE A 238 -18.03 -2.49 -1.02
C ILE A 238 -16.95 -1.57 -0.49
N SER A 239 -16.48 -0.66 -1.32
CA SER A 239 -15.47 0.33 -0.95
C SER A 239 -15.64 1.63 -1.73
N ASP A 240 -14.72 2.57 -1.52
CA ASP A 240 -14.64 3.86 -2.21
C ASP A 240 -13.39 3.93 -3.12
N PHE A 241 -12.48 4.83 -2.83
CA PHE A 241 -11.17 4.99 -3.50
C PHE A 241 -10.02 4.29 -2.74
N SER A 242 -10.32 3.41 -1.80
CA SER A 242 -9.33 2.75 -0.94
C SER A 242 -8.49 1.74 -1.70
N GLY A 243 -7.18 1.77 -1.50
CA GLY A 243 -6.24 0.79 -2.05
C GLY A 243 -6.51 -0.66 -1.63
N ILE A 244 -7.31 -0.88 -0.58
CA ILE A 244 -7.74 -2.21 -0.11
C ILE A 244 -8.49 -3.02 -1.17
N ILE A 245 -9.11 -2.32 -2.14
CA ILE A 245 -9.78 -2.93 -3.31
C ILE A 245 -8.79 -3.82 -4.07
N PHE A 246 -7.58 -3.33 -4.29
CA PHE A 246 -6.56 -4.06 -5.03
C PHE A 246 -5.96 -5.21 -4.22
N ASP A 247 -5.85 -5.06 -2.89
CA ASP A 247 -5.48 -6.18 -2.01
C ASP A 247 -6.52 -7.31 -2.11
N TYR A 248 -7.81 -6.96 -2.08
CA TYR A 248 -8.91 -7.91 -2.20
C TYR A 248 -8.91 -8.61 -3.55
N LEU A 249 -8.77 -7.86 -4.62
CA LEU A 249 -8.67 -8.38 -5.98
C LEU A 249 -7.46 -9.29 -6.14
N CYS A 250 -6.27 -8.85 -5.75
CA CYS A 250 -5.03 -9.62 -5.96
C CYS A 250 -4.98 -10.90 -5.12
N LEU A 251 -5.51 -10.88 -3.90
CA LEU A 251 -5.45 -12.02 -2.99
C LEU A 251 -6.59 -13.01 -3.18
N TYR A 252 -7.77 -12.56 -3.61
CA TYR A 252 -8.99 -13.39 -3.63
C TYR A 252 -9.71 -13.44 -4.97
N GLU A 253 -9.35 -12.59 -5.92
CA GLU A 253 -9.97 -12.52 -7.26
C GLU A 253 -11.51 -12.44 -7.20
N LYS A 254 -12.02 -11.69 -6.22
CA LYS A 254 -13.45 -11.50 -6.00
C LYS A 254 -13.91 -10.11 -6.47
N PRO A 255 -15.18 -9.96 -6.86
CA PRO A 255 -15.70 -8.71 -7.39
C PRO A 255 -15.78 -7.60 -6.33
N VAL A 256 -15.72 -6.37 -6.82
CA VAL A 256 -15.82 -5.17 -6.00
C VAL A 256 -16.99 -4.31 -6.48
N LEU A 257 -17.68 -3.69 -5.53
CA LEU A 257 -18.66 -2.65 -5.78
C LEU A 257 -18.10 -1.34 -5.19
N THR A 258 -17.87 -0.35 -6.04
CA THR A 258 -17.36 0.95 -5.59
C THR A 258 -18.49 1.97 -5.56
N ILE A 259 -18.54 2.77 -4.50
CA ILE A 259 -19.50 3.87 -4.39
C ILE A 259 -18.82 5.14 -4.85
N ASP A 260 -19.37 5.71 -5.92
CA ASP A 260 -18.86 6.87 -6.61
C ASP A 260 -19.54 8.14 -6.06
N PHE A 261 -18.74 9.12 -5.70
CA PHE A 261 -19.18 10.42 -5.23
C PHE A 261 -18.07 11.46 -5.45
N ASP A 262 -18.45 12.72 -5.48
CA ASP A 262 -17.49 13.81 -5.60
C ASP A 262 -16.71 13.97 -4.28
N PHE A 263 -15.39 13.92 -4.35
CA PHE A 263 -14.50 14.13 -3.21
C PHE A 263 -13.41 15.17 -3.50
N ASP A 264 -12.93 15.82 -2.45
CA ASP A 264 -11.91 16.87 -2.55
C ASP A 264 -10.51 16.26 -2.72
N HIS A 265 -9.91 16.49 -3.87
CA HIS A 265 -8.54 16.07 -4.20
C HIS A 265 -7.46 17.05 -3.73
N ALA A 266 -7.83 18.21 -3.19
CA ALA A 266 -6.86 19.24 -2.81
C ALA A 266 -5.83 18.70 -1.80
N GLY A 267 -4.59 18.99 -2.07
CA GLY A 267 -3.45 18.61 -1.21
C GLY A 267 -2.91 17.19 -1.43
N TYR A 268 -3.41 16.46 -2.43
CA TYR A 268 -2.79 15.23 -2.92
C TYR A 268 -2.03 15.51 -4.21
N ASP A 269 -0.99 14.73 -4.49
CA ASP A 269 -0.20 14.83 -5.72
C ASP A 269 -1.05 14.64 -6.99
N SER A 270 -2.18 13.91 -6.89
CA SER A 270 -3.15 13.75 -7.98
C SER A 270 -3.93 15.02 -8.35
N ALA A 271 -3.97 16.03 -7.49
CA ALA A 271 -4.64 17.29 -7.82
C ALA A 271 -4.03 17.99 -9.05
N ASP A 272 -2.76 17.73 -9.30
CA ASP A 272 -1.99 18.36 -10.37
C ASP A 272 -1.95 17.55 -11.69
N ILE A 273 -2.53 16.33 -11.72
CA ILE A 273 -2.37 15.39 -12.84
C ILE A 273 -3.68 14.91 -13.49
N GLY A 274 -4.83 15.25 -12.97
CA GLY A 274 -6.11 14.80 -13.48
C GLY A 274 -6.61 13.47 -12.90
N GLU A 275 -7.40 12.71 -13.68
CA GLU A 275 -8.07 11.51 -13.18
C GLU A 275 -7.06 10.37 -12.95
N LEU A 276 -7.20 9.71 -11.81
CA LEU A 276 -6.40 8.53 -11.45
C LEU A 276 -6.85 7.30 -12.27
N TRP A 277 -5.90 6.51 -12.73
CA TRP A 277 -6.15 5.28 -13.50
C TRP A 277 -7.04 4.28 -12.73
N GLU A 278 -7.02 4.31 -11.40
CA GLU A 278 -7.82 3.45 -10.53
C GLU A 278 -9.31 3.56 -10.83
N PHE A 279 -9.79 4.78 -11.07
CA PHE A 279 -11.22 5.01 -11.36
C PHE A 279 -11.66 4.36 -12.69
N GLY A 280 -10.77 4.29 -13.69
CA GLY A 280 -11.03 3.54 -14.91
C GLY A 280 -11.18 2.04 -14.65
N ILE A 281 -10.29 1.48 -13.85
CA ILE A 281 -10.26 0.04 -13.54
C ILE A 281 -11.45 -0.41 -12.69
N PHE A 282 -11.98 0.42 -11.78
CA PHE A 282 -13.08 0.02 -10.90
C PHE A 282 -14.31 -0.49 -11.65
N GLY A 283 -14.62 0.08 -12.82
CA GLY A 283 -15.70 -0.39 -13.68
C GLY A 283 -15.43 -1.73 -14.37
N GLU A 284 -14.16 -2.11 -14.52
CA GLU A 284 -13.75 -3.36 -15.16
C GLU A 284 -13.78 -4.54 -14.18
N ILE A 285 -13.34 -4.32 -12.94
CA ILE A 285 -13.23 -5.36 -11.90
C ILE A 285 -14.50 -5.56 -11.09
N GLY A 286 -15.53 -4.74 -11.34
CA GLY A 286 -16.77 -4.79 -10.58
C GLY A 286 -17.81 -3.80 -11.11
N LYS A 287 -18.48 -3.11 -10.21
CA LYS A 287 -19.49 -2.12 -10.54
C LYS A 287 -19.30 -0.82 -9.78
N ARG A 288 -19.31 0.31 -10.48
CA ARG A 288 -19.43 1.64 -9.87
C ARG A 288 -20.92 1.97 -9.71
N VAL A 289 -21.32 2.43 -8.54
CA VAL A 289 -22.68 2.83 -8.19
C VAL A 289 -22.67 4.17 -7.45
N ARG A 290 -23.81 4.86 -7.45
CA ARG A 290 -24.02 6.08 -6.67
C ARG A 290 -25.10 5.86 -5.60
N GLU A 291 -25.36 6.86 -4.76
CA GLU A 291 -26.35 6.77 -3.70
C GLU A 291 -27.76 6.45 -4.24
N GLU A 292 -28.13 6.96 -5.41
CA GLU A 292 -29.40 6.67 -6.07
C GLU A 292 -29.57 5.18 -6.44
N ASP A 293 -28.49 4.41 -6.52
CA ASP A 293 -28.53 2.97 -6.78
C ASP A 293 -28.71 2.12 -5.52
N PHE A 294 -28.71 2.71 -4.33
CA PHE A 294 -28.79 1.96 -3.05
C PHE A 294 -30.03 1.05 -2.97
N GLY A 295 -31.15 1.46 -3.53
CA GLY A 295 -32.36 0.61 -3.62
C GLY A 295 -32.22 -0.62 -4.51
N ARG A 296 -31.17 -0.73 -5.30
CA ARG A 296 -30.90 -1.82 -6.25
C ARG A 296 -29.67 -2.66 -5.90
N LEU A 297 -29.07 -2.43 -4.73
CA LEU A 297 -27.84 -3.12 -4.33
C LEU A 297 -27.99 -4.65 -4.37
N GLY A 298 -29.15 -5.19 -3.99
CA GLY A 298 -29.41 -6.63 -4.05
C GLY A 298 -29.25 -7.23 -5.45
N GLU A 299 -29.85 -6.58 -6.47
CA GLU A 299 -29.70 -7.00 -7.87
C GLU A 299 -28.25 -6.89 -8.35
N ILE A 300 -27.55 -5.83 -7.96
CA ILE A 300 -26.17 -5.57 -8.37
C ILE A 300 -25.24 -6.61 -7.75
N ILE A 301 -25.38 -6.87 -6.46
CA ILE A 301 -24.57 -7.87 -5.74
C ILE A 301 -24.81 -9.26 -6.34
N ALA A 302 -26.06 -9.65 -6.58
CA ALA A 302 -26.38 -10.93 -7.19
C ALA A 302 -25.72 -11.09 -8.56
N LYS A 303 -25.80 -10.09 -9.43
CA LYS A 303 -25.12 -10.11 -10.75
C LYS A 303 -23.61 -10.26 -10.63
N LEU A 304 -22.98 -9.61 -9.65
CA LEU A 304 -21.53 -9.67 -9.45
C LEU A 304 -21.09 -11.03 -8.89
N THR A 305 -21.89 -11.66 -8.03
CA THR A 305 -21.49 -12.88 -7.31
C THR A 305 -21.94 -14.18 -7.97
N ASP A 306 -23.01 -14.16 -8.80
CA ASP A 306 -23.62 -15.36 -9.41
C ASP A 306 -23.14 -15.61 -10.85
N GLY A 307 -21.89 -15.25 -11.16
CA GLY A 307 -21.25 -15.53 -12.44
C GLY A 307 -21.27 -14.36 -13.43
N GLY A 308 -21.78 -13.19 -13.01
CA GLY A 308 -21.72 -11.95 -13.80
C GLY A 308 -20.47 -11.10 -13.52
N GLY A 309 -19.59 -11.53 -12.62
CA GLY A 309 -18.29 -10.90 -12.41
C GLY A 309 -17.39 -11.09 -13.62
N ASN A 310 -16.71 -10.03 -14.06
CA ASN A 310 -15.76 -10.12 -15.16
C ASN A 310 -14.44 -10.76 -14.70
N GLN A 311 -14.46 -12.09 -14.48
CA GLN A 311 -13.31 -12.83 -13.96
C GLN A 311 -12.06 -12.66 -14.83
N GLU A 312 -12.23 -12.57 -16.13
CA GLU A 312 -11.13 -12.32 -17.08
C GLU A 312 -10.52 -10.93 -16.85
N ALA A 313 -11.34 -9.90 -16.64
CA ALA A 313 -10.85 -8.58 -16.32
C ALA A 313 -10.18 -8.54 -14.93
N ILE A 314 -10.74 -9.23 -13.94
CA ILE A 314 -10.13 -9.35 -12.61
C ILE A 314 -8.74 -9.97 -12.70
N SER A 315 -8.59 -11.08 -13.42
CA SER A 315 -7.30 -11.75 -13.61
C SER A 315 -6.30 -10.86 -14.37
N ARG A 316 -6.75 -10.22 -15.46
CA ARG A 316 -5.91 -9.28 -16.22
C ARG A 316 -5.44 -8.09 -15.35
N VAL A 317 -6.33 -7.47 -14.58
CA VAL A 317 -5.97 -6.34 -13.70
C VAL A 317 -5.03 -6.81 -12.60
N ARG A 318 -5.25 -7.99 -12.03
CA ARG A 318 -4.35 -8.59 -11.05
C ARG A 318 -2.93 -8.76 -11.59
N GLU A 319 -2.77 -9.30 -12.79
CA GLU A 319 -1.47 -9.45 -13.46
C GLU A 319 -0.82 -8.10 -13.74
N LEU A 320 -1.61 -7.12 -14.14
CA LEU A 320 -1.13 -5.75 -14.38
C LEU A 320 -0.60 -5.09 -13.10
N LEU A 321 -1.28 -5.25 -11.97
CA LEU A 321 -0.96 -4.56 -10.72
C LEU A 321 0.07 -5.29 -9.86
N TRP A 322 0.16 -6.60 -9.97
CA TRP A 322 1.09 -7.42 -9.20
C TRP A 322 2.10 -8.11 -10.12
N THR A 323 2.93 -7.29 -10.75
CA THR A 323 4.05 -7.76 -11.56
C THR A 323 5.03 -8.55 -10.66
N HIS A 324 5.64 -9.59 -11.18
CA HIS A 324 6.53 -10.49 -10.43
C HIS A 324 5.90 -11.07 -9.15
N ALA A 325 4.63 -11.43 -9.21
CA ALA A 325 3.91 -12.01 -8.08
C ALA A 325 4.70 -13.18 -7.44
N ARG A 326 4.88 -13.12 -6.12
CA ARG A 326 5.65 -14.05 -5.28
C ARG A 326 7.18 -14.04 -5.49
N ASP A 327 7.70 -13.14 -6.34
CA ASP A 327 9.13 -12.96 -6.58
C ASP A 327 9.59 -11.51 -6.34
N SER A 328 8.68 -10.65 -5.85
CA SER A 328 8.94 -9.22 -5.67
C SER A 328 10.10 -8.95 -4.68
N GLY A 329 10.29 -9.83 -3.69
CA GLY A 329 11.41 -9.75 -2.76
C GLY A 329 12.76 -9.87 -3.45
N VAL A 330 12.91 -10.87 -4.33
CA VAL A 330 14.12 -11.11 -5.11
C VAL A 330 14.38 -9.98 -6.10
N GLN A 331 13.35 -9.54 -6.84
CA GLN A 331 13.48 -8.44 -7.80
C GLN A 331 13.85 -7.12 -7.11
N SER A 332 13.24 -6.82 -5.96
CA SER A 332 13.57 -5.65 -5.16
C SER A 332 15.01 -5.71 -4.61
N ALA A 333 15.42 -6.86 -4.07
CA ALA A 333 16.78 -7.04 -3.58
C ALA A 333 17.81 -6.82 -4.71
N ARG A 334 17.60 -7.41 -5.91
CA ARG A 334 18.46 -7.19 -7.07
C ARG A 334 18.55 -5.73 -7.49
N ALA A 335 17.42 -5.03 -7.54
CA ALA A 335 17.40 -3.61 -7.86
C ALA A 335 18.19 -2.79 -6.83
N ILE A 336 18.03 -3.05 -5.53
CA ILE A 336 18.76 -2.39 -4.45
C ILE A 336 20.26 -2.64 -4.56
N LEU A 337 20.68 -3.87 -4.86
CA LEU A 337 22.10 -4.20 -5.03
C LEU A 337 22.69 -3.54 -6.26
N GLY A 338 21.96 -3.47 -7.37
CA GLY A 338 22.39 -2.73 -8.56
C GLY A 338 22.56 -1.23 -8.30
N LEU A 339 21.65 -0.63 -7.51
CA LEU A 339 21.79 0.76 -7.04
C LEU A 339 23.07 0.93 -6.21
N ARG A 340 23.33 0.02 -5.28
CA ARG A 340 24.54 0.07 -4.45
C ARG A 340 25.82 -0.07 -5.27
N GLU A 341 25.86 -1.02 -6.18
CA GLU A 341 27.01 -1.21 -7.09
C GLU A 341 27.36 0.07 -7.85
N ARG A 342 26.36 0.75 -8.39
CA ARG A 342 26.55 2.03 -9.10
C ARG A 342 27.09 3.12 -8.17
N VAL A 343 26.49 3.30 -6.98
CA VAL A 343 26.96 4.30 -5.99
C VAL A 343 28.42 4.06 -5.62
N LEU A 344 28.80 2.81 -5.42
CA LEU A 344 30.20 2.44 -5.14
C LEU A 344 31.11 2.70 -6.33
N GLY A 345 30.65 2.38 -7.55
CA GLY A 345 31.39 2.65 -8.79
C GLY A 345 31.67 4.14 -9.00
N GLU A 346 30.66 4.99 -8.75
CA GLU A 346 30.82 6.45 -8.82
C GLU A 346 31.78 7.01 -7.76
N ARG A 347 31.75 6.43 -6.53
CA ARG A 347 32.71 6.79 -5.48
C ARG A 347 34.14 6.41 -5.83
N LEU A 348 34.32 5.20 -6.36
CA LEU A 348 35.65 4.73 -6.84
C LEU A 348 36.17 5.58 -7.99
N GLY A 349 35.31 5.96 -8.94
CA GLY A 349 35.68 6.85 -10.04
C GLY A 349 36.17 8.21 -9.55
N ARG A 350 35.47 8.81 -8.57
CA ARG A 350 35.91 10.07 -7.94
C ARG A 350 37.26 9.93 -7.21
N LEU A 351 37.46 8.85 -6.46
CA LEU A 351 38.70 8.58 -5.76
C LEU A 351 39.91 8.42 -6.72
N LYS A 352 39.69 7.74 -7.84
CA LYS A 352 40.72 7.64 -8.91
C LYS A 352 41.03 9.02 -9.48
N GLY A 353 40.02 9.84 -9.80
CA GLY A 353 40.22 11.20 -10.30
C GLY A 353 41.06 12.06 -9.33
N TYR A 354 40.78 12.00 -8.02
CA TYR A 354 41.61 12.69 -7.01
C TYR A 354 43.05 12.16 -6.94
N SER A 355 43.22 10.83 -7.09
CA SER A 355 44.57 10.24 -7.14
C SER A 355 45.37 10.77 -8.32
N ASP A 356 44.77 10.84 -9.50
CA ASP A 356 45.41 11.34 -10.72
C ASP A 356 45.75 12.83 -10.61
N GLU A 357 44.84 13.61 -9.99
CA GLU A 357 45.08 15.04 -9.72
C GLU A 357 46.24 15.26 -8.75
N ILE A 358 46.32 14.48 -7.68
CA ILE A 358 47.43 14.53 -6.71
C ILE A 358 48.74 14.19 -7.40
N LEU A 359 48.78 13.20 -8.30
CA LEU A 359 49.97 12.86 -9.04
C LEU A 359 50.44 14.01 -9.93
N LYS A 360 49.51 14.67 -10.66
CA LYS A 360 49.82 15.85 -11.48
C LYS A 360 50.37 17.01 -10.63
N ILE A 361 49.77 17.27 -9.46
CA ILE A 361 50.27 18.29 -8.53
C ILE A 361 51.69 17.98 -8.07
N ARG A 362 51.97 16.71 -7.74
CA ARG A 362 53.34 16.30 -7.35
C ARG A 362 54.35 16.46 -8.47
N GLU A 363 53.96 16.17 -9.72
CA GLU A 363 54.80 16.39 -10.89
C GLU A 363 55.13 17.87 -11.12
N VAL A 364 54.16 18.78 -10.83
CA VAL A 364 54.38 20.23 -10.96
C VAL A 364 55.22 20.78 -9.81
N LEU A 365 55.18 20.16 -8.63
CA LEU A 365 55.94 20.61 -7.43
C LEU A 365 57.35 20.01 -7.37
N ALA A 366 57.65 19.03 -8.19
CA ALA A 366 59.01 18.42 -8.30
C ALA A 366 59.88 19.16 -9.31
#